data_38accb22373a7e4e1a0be3cabc688191
#
_entry.id   38accb22373a7e4e1a0be3cabc688191
#
_cell.length_a   1.000
_cell.length_b   1.000
_cell.length_c   1.000
_cell.angle_alpha   90.00
_cell.angle_beta   90.00
_cell.angle_gamma   90.00
#
_symmetry.space_group_name_H-M   'P 1'
#
loop_
_entity.id
_entity.type
_entity.pdbx_description
1 polymer ?
#
loop_
_entity_poly.entity_id
_entity_poly.type
_entity_poly.pdbx_seq_one_letter_code
_entity_poly.pdbx_strand_id
1 'polypeptide(L)'
;KVTQNVNPFPVDGLVITYDDTQFASTGSVTGHHATRAGFAFKWQDEHADTTLDHIEWSCAASTITPVAIFEPVELEGTTVRRASLCNISECERLGIGGKGTKLQVIKANKIIPKIIKITESIGVLEIPKTCPVCDASAHIIESESGTKTLHCSNPDCTAKQLKKFTRFVSKDGLDI
;
A
#
# COMPACT_ATOMS: atom_id res chain seq x y z
N LYS A 1 -21.15 23.41 -1.70
CA LYS A 1 -20.72 23.60 -3.12
C LYS A 1 -19.88 22.42 -3.60
N VAL A 2 -18.90 21.94 -2.83
CA VAL A 2 -18.07 20.77 -3.20
C VAL A 2 -18.90 19.49 -3.28
N THR A 3 -19.74 19.25 -2.27
CA THR A 3 -20.65 18.08 -2.21
C THR A 3 -21.75 18.10 -3.27
N GLN A 4 -22.01 19.24 -3.90
CA GLN A 4 -23.01 19.42 -4.94
C GLN A 4 -22.41 19.42 -6.36
N ASN A 5 -21.14 19.00 -6.51
CA ASN A 5 -20.39 19.05 -7.77
C ASN A 5 -20.36 20.45 -8.45
N VAL A 6 -20.49 21.51 -7.64
CA VAL A 6 -20.45 22.89 -8.17
C VAL A 6 -18.99 23.38 -8.28
N ASN A 7 -18.04 22.68 -7.67
CA ASN A 7 -16.62 22.98 -7.80
C ASN A 7 -16.06 22.27 -9.04
N PRO A 8 -15.51 23.00 -10.03
CA PRO A 8 -14.95 22.38 -11.23
C PRO A 8 -13.60 21.69 -10.99
N PHE A 9 -12.99 21.88 -9.81
CA PHE A 9 -11.70 21.28 -9.49
C PHE A 9 -11.87 19.98 -8.68
N PRO A 10 -11.09 18.93 -8.99
CA PRO A 10 -11.06 17.73 -8.15
C PRO A 10 -10.46 18.09 -6.78
N VAL A 11 -11.13 17.68 -5.71
CA VAL A 11 -10.70 17.86 -4.32
C VAL A 11 -10.81 16.55 -3.56
N ASP A 12 -9.80 16.24 -2.74
CA ASP A 12 -9.75 15.02 -1.92
C ASP A 12 -10.22 15.27 -0.48
N GLY A 13 -10.45 16.53 -0.10
CA GLY A 13 -10.93 16.90 1.21
C GLY A 13 -11.08 18.40 1.39
N LEU A 14 -11.35 18.80 2.62
CA LEU A 14 -11.45 20.19 3.03
C LEU A 14 -10.54 20.42 4.23
N VAL A 15 -9.96 21.61 4.33
CA VAL A 15 -9.32 22.07 5.55
C VAL A 15 -10.23 23.12 6.19
N ILE A 16 -10.63 22.87 7.42
CA ILE A 16 -11.48 23.74 8.20
C ILE A 16 -10.59 24.47 9.20
N THR A 17 -10.52 25.78 9.12
CA THR A 17 -9.75 26.64 10.03
C THR A 17 -10.64 27.69 10.65
N TYR A 18 -10.15 28.34 11.72
CA TYR A 18 -10.82 29.52 12.25
C TYR A 18 -10.79 30.66 11.23
N ASP A 19 -11.87 31.42 11.15
CA ASP A 19 -11.99 32.59 10.28
C ASP A 19 -11.07 33.73 10.76
N ASP A 20 -10.93 33.90 12.08
CA ASP A 20 -9.95 34.78 12.67
C ASP A 20 -8.53 34.21 12.53
N THR A 21 -7.77 34.78 11.60
CA THR A 21 -6.40 34.36 11.30
C THR A 21 -5.41 34.68 12.44
N GLN A 22 -5.67 35.70 13.26
CA GLN A 22 -4.83 36.02 14.44
C GLN A 22 -5.03 34.95 15.51
N PHE A 23 -6.29 34.57 15.79
CA PHE A 23 -6.59 33.48 16.70
C PHE A 23 -6.01 32.13 16.18
N ALA A 24 -6.16 31.86 14.92
CA ALA A 24 -5.59 30.66 14.30
C ALA A 24 -4.06 30.57 14.44
N SER A 25 -3.36 31.69 14.37
CA SER A 25 -1.90 31.78 14.53
C SER A 25 -1.39 31.51 15.94
N THR A 26 -2.26 31.63 16.96
CA THR A 26 -1.91 31.33 18.37
C THR A 26 -1.81 29.84 18.67
N GLY A 27 -2.30 28.98 17.77
CA GLY A 27 -2.23 27.54 17.90
C GLY A 27 -0.79 27.01 17.78
N SER A 28 -0.50 25.92 18.50
CA SER A 28 0.80 25.23 18.37
C SER A 28 1.02 24.74 16.93
N VAL A 29 2.27 24.74 16.48
CA VAL A 29 2.67 24.28 15.13
C VAL A 29 3.12 22.84 15.18
N THR A 30 2.81 22.07 14.14
CA THR A 30 3.34 20.73 13.95
C THR A 30 4.77 20.80 13.41
N GLY A 31 5.52 19.67 13.43
CA GLY A 31 6.85 19.60 12.83
C GLY A 31 6.91 19.92 11.33
N HIS A 32 5.76 20.01 10.66
CA HIS A 32 5.63 20.43 9.25
C HIS A 32 5.12 21.86 9.10
N HIS A 33 5.25 22.69 10.12
CA HIS A 33 4.81 24.10 10.15
C HIS A 33 3.30 24.31 9.92
N ALA A 34 2.49 23.28 10.04
CA ALA A 34 1.04 23.39 9.97
C ALA A 34 0.46 23.74 11.36
N THR A 35 -0.41 24.75 11.43
CA THR A 35 -1.06 25.14 12.70
C THR A 35 -2.03 24.06 13.16
N ARG A 36 -2.10 23.79 14.45
CA ARG A 36 -3.07 22.85 15.04
C ARG A 36 -4.47 23.43 15.19
N ALA A 37 -4.67 24.67 14.76
CA ALA A 37 -5.96 25.34 14.76
C ALA A 37 -6.87 24.97 13.59
N GLY A 38 -6.48 24.01 12.78
CA GLY A 38 -7.27 23.50 11.65
C GLY A 38 -7.52 22.01 11.72
N PHE A 39 -8.60 21.57 11.07
CA PHE A 39 -8.96 20.17 10.92
C PHE A 39 -9.06 19.81 9.44
N ALA A 40 -8.41 18.72 9.04
CA ALA A 40 -8.60 18.15 7.72
C ALA A 40 -9.83 17.23 7.74
N PHE A 41 -10.80 17.53 6.89
CA PHE A 41 -11.94 16.66 6.61
C PHE A 41 -11.72 15.97 5.27
N LYS A 42 -11.70 14.65 5.27
CA LYS A 42 -11.64 13.84 4.04
C LYS A 42 -12.95 13.11 3.86
N TRP A 43 -13.35 12.97 2.59
CA TRP A 43 -14.48 12.12 2.25
C TRP A 43 -14.15 10.67 2.58
N GLN A 44 -15.16 9.88 2.81
CA GLN A 44 -15.00 8.44 2.87
C GLN A 44 -14.59 7.95 1.48
N ASP A 45 -13.50 7.15 1.43
CA ASP A 45 -13.04 6.57 0.18
C ASP A 45 -14.11 5.62 -0.39
N GLU A 46 -14.31 5.69 -1.71
CA GLU A 46 -15.13 4.70 -2.41
C GLU A 46 -14.46 3.33 -2.30
N HIS A 47 -15.25 2.30 -1.97
CA HIS A 47 -14.76 0.94 -1.89
C HIS A 47 -15.47 0.04 -2.90
N ALA A 48 -14.79 -1.01 -3.34
CA ALA A 48 -15.36 -2.07 -4.16
C ALA A 48 -15.12 -3.43 -3.51
N ASP A 49 -16.12 -4.29 -3.60
CA ASP A 49 -16.01 -5.69 -3.21
C ASP A 49 -15.48 -6.50 -4.39
N THR A 50 -14.55 -7.41 -4.11
CA THR A 50 -13.96 -8.29 -5.12
C THR A 50 -13.51 -9.62 -4.53
N THR A 51 -13.06 -10.52 -5.40
CA THR A 51 -12.64 -11.88 -5.05
C THR A 51 -11.17 -12.07 -5.37
N LEU A 52 -10.40 -12.57 -4.41
CA LEU A 52 -8.99 -12.90 -4.59
C LEU A 52 -8.84 -14.06 -5.59
N ASP A 53 -8.02 -13.87 -6.60
CA ASP A 53 -7.62 -14.94 -7.51
C ASP A 53 -6.38 -15.69 -7.00
N HIS A 54 -5.31 -14.95 -6.70
CA HIS A 54 -4.09 -15.51 -6.10
C HIS A 54 -3.22 -14.42 -5.46
N ILE A 55 -2.21 -14.86 -4.72
CA ILE A 55 -1.13 -13.97 -4.23
C ILE A 55 0.10 -14.20 -5.13
N GLU A 56 0.52 -13.12 -5.78
CA GLU A 56 1.78 -13.05 -6.51
C GLU A 56 2.89 -12.63 -5.56
N TRP A 57 3.99 -13.37 -5.53
CA TRP A 57 5.16 -13.04 -4.73
C TRP A 57 6.24 -12.44 -5.62
N SER A 58 6.59 -11.19 -5.37
CA SER A 58 7.57 -10.44 -6.17
C SER A 58 8.84 -10.18 -5.37
N CYS A 59 9.99 -10.55 -5.92
CA CYS A 59 11.28 -10.28 -5.30
C CYS A 59 11.86 -8.98 -5.83
N ALA A 60 12.03 -7.99 -4.93
CA ALA A 60 12.72 -6.74 -5.23
C ALA A 60 13.87 -6.57 -4.22
N ALA A 61 15.09 -6.45 -4.71
CA ALA A 61 16.31 -6.55 -3.90
C ALA A 61 16.39 -7.90 -3.16
N SER A 62 16.32 -7.91 -1.83
CA SER A 62 16.33 -9.16 -1.05
C SER A 62 14.95 -9.55 -0.52
N THR A 63 14.00 -8.63 -0.54
CA THR A 63 12.68 -8.82 0.05
C THR A 63 11.71 -9.39 -0.98
N ILE A 64 10.97 -10.39 -0.57
CA ILE A 64 9.89 -11.00 -1.37
C ILE A 64 8.57 -10.46 -0.81
N THR A 65 7.87 -9.68 -1.62
CA THR A 65 6.67 -8.94 -1.23
C THR A 65 5.42 -9.57 -1.81
N PRO A 66 4.37 -9.82 -1.02
CA PRO A 66 3.09 -10.31 -1.50
C PRO A 66 2.28 -9.21 -2.18
N VAL A 67 1.67 -9.56 -3.30
CA VAL A 67 0.74 -8.71 -4.06
C VAL A 67 -0.53 -9.52 -4.31
N ALA A 68 -1.65 -9.02 -3.83
CA ALA A 68 -2.95 -9.64 -4.11
C ALA A 68 -3.36 -9.34 -5.54
N ILE A 69 -3.69 -10.39 -6.28
CA ILE A 69 -4.33 -10.33 -7.60
C ILE A 69 -5.78 -10.75 -7.41
N PHE A 70 -6.71 -9.94 -7.87
CA PHE A 70 -8.14 -10.13 -7.67
C PHE A 70 -8.93 -9.80 -8.92
N GLU A 71 -10.20 -10.22 -8.97
CA GLU A 71 -11.11 -9.89 -10.06
C GLU A 71 -11.16 -8.38 -10.27
N PRO A 72 -11.04 -7.90 -11.53
CA PRO A 72 -11.02 -6.48 -11.82
C PRO A 72 -12.27 -5.76 -11.30
N VAL A 73 -12.07 -4.62 -10.65
CA VAL A 73 -13.15 -3.75 -10.16
C VAL A 73 -12.91 -2.31 -10.58
N GLU A 74 -14.00 -1.58 -10.83
CA GLU A 74 -13.94 -0.16 -11.09
C GLU A 74 -13.92 0.62 -9.78
N LEU A 75 -12.94 1.50 -9.63
CA LEU A 75 -12.79 2.41 -8.50
C LEU A 75 -12.33 3.77 -8.99
N GLU A 76 -13.11 4.80 -8.69
CA GLU A 76 -12.80 6.19 -9.04
C GLU A 76 -12.39 6.34 -10.52
N GLY A 77 -13.18 5.71 -11.42
CA GLY A 77 -13.00 5.82 -12.87
C GLY A 77 -11.81 5.05 -13.46
N THR A 78 -11.22 4.12 -12.71
CA THR A 78 -10.16 3.24 -13.22
C THR A 78 -10.36 1.81 -12.77
N THR A 79 -9.95 0.86 -13.63
CA THR A 79 -9.98 -0.56 -13.32
C THR A 79 -8.79 -0.96 -12.47
N VAL A 80 -9.07 -1.51 -11.30
CA VAL A 80 -8.08 -2.01 -10.35
C VAL A 80 -8.15 -3.54 -10.30
N ARG A 81 -7.00 -4.22 -10.32
CA ARG A 81 -6.89 -5.69 -10.28
C ARG A 81 -5.80 -6.21 -9.36
N ARG A 82 -5.01 -5.33 -8.76
CA ARG A 82 -3.90 -5.69 -7.88
C ARG A 82 -3.69 -4.69 -6.77
N ALA A 83 -3.29 -5.17 -5.60
CA ALA A 83 -2.91 -4.33 -4.46
C ALA A 83 -1.74 -4.96 -3.69
N SER A 84 -0.78 -4.15 -3.27
CA SER A 84 0.32 -4.61 -2.43
C SER A 84 -0.17 -4.96 -1.03
N LEU A 85 0.31 -6.08 -0.51
CA LEU A 85 0.11 -6.51 0.88
C LEU A 85 1.31 -6.19 1.78
N CYS A 86 2.30 -5.47 1.24
CA CYS A 86 3.50 -5.00 1.93
C CYS A 86 4.39 -6.12 2.48
N ASN A 87 3.89 -6.96 3.40
CA ASN A 87 4.64 -8.02 4.08
C ASN A 87 3.72 -9.10 4.66
N ILE A 88 4.32 -10.14 5.26
CA ILE A 88 3.57 -11.26 5.85
C ILE A 88 2.71 -10.80 7.03
N SER A 89 3.21 -9.93 7.91
CA SER A 89 2.44 -9.42 9.04
C SER A 89 1.16 -8.71 8.60
N GLU A 90 1.20 -7.99 7.50
CA GLU A 90 -0.01 -7.35 6.95
C GLU A 90 -1.01 -8.38 6.41
N CYS A 91 -0.52 -9.45 5.78
CA CYS A 91 -1.37 -10.56 5.38
C CYS A 91 -2.05 -11.24 6.58
N GLU A 92 -1.28 -11.48 7.65
CA GLU A 92 -1.79 -12.07 8.91
C GLU A 92 -2.80 -11.12 9.57
N ARG A 93 -2.49 -9.82 9.66
CA ARG A 93 -3.37 -8.79 10.23
C ARG A 93 -4.72 -8.70 9.50
N LEU A 94 -4.70 -8.78 8.18
CA LEU A 94 -5.91 -8.77 7.35
C LEU A 94 -6.68 -10.10 7.43
N GLY A 95 -6.02 -11.20 7.80
CA GLY A 95 -6.59 -12.54 7.76
C GLY A 95 -6.83 -13.04 6.33
N ILE A 96 -5.95 -12.66 5.39
CA ILE A 96 -6.11 -13.06 3.99
C ILE A 96 -5.87 -14.55 3.83
N GLY A 97 -6.79 -15.23 3.15
CA GLY A 97 -6.70 -16.64 2.81
C GLY A 97 -6.15 -16.88 1.40
N GLY A 98 -6.59 -18.01 0.82
CA GLY A 98 -6.29 -18.40 -0.56
C GLY A 98 -7.31 -17.88 -1.57
N LYS A 99 -7.29 -18.50 -2.76
CA LYS A 99 -8.21 -18.21 -3.87
C LYS A 99 -9.68 -18.26 -3.43
N GLY A 100 -10.45 -17.29 -3.88
CA GLY A 100 -11.87 -17.16 -3.55
C GLY A 100 -12.17 -16.30 -2.34
N THR A 101 -11.16 -15.87 -1.56
CA THR A 101 -11.30 -14.93 -0.44
C THR A 101 -11.97 -13.64 -0.92
N LYS A 102 -13.03 -13.20 -0.20
CA LYS A 102 -13.76 -11.97 -0.48
C LYS A 102 -13.10 -10.80 0.24
N LEU A 103 -12.88 -9.70 -0.47
CA LEU A 103 -12.13 -8.56 0.05
C LEU A 103 -12.70 -7.23 -0.44
N GLN A 104 -12.44 -6.18 0.32
CA GLN A 104 -12.79 -4.81 -0.01
C GLN A 104 -11.53 -4.02 -0.33
N VAL A 105 -11.59 -3.29 -1.45
CA VAL A 105 -10.48 -2.47 -1.96
C VAL A 105 -10.90 -1.02 -2.03
N ILE A 106 -9.98 -0.12 -1.70
CA ILE A 106 -10.08 1.33 -1.92
C ILE A 106 -8.89 1.81 -2.76
N LYS A 107 -8.94 3.05 -3.21
CA LYS A 107 -7.76 3.78 -3.69
C LYS A 107 -7.32 4.79 -2.64
N ALA A 108 -6.33 4.43 -1.83
CA ALA A 108 -5.73 5.35 -0.88
C ALA A 108 -5.16 6.57 -1.60
N ASN A 109 -5.50 7.77 -1.12
CA ASN A 109 -5.17 9.04 -1.76
C ASN A 109 -5.61 9.12 -3.24
N LYS A 110 -6.67 8.39 -3.62
CA LYS A 110 -7.21 8.29 -5.00
C LYS A 110 -6.23 7.69 -6.03
N ILE A 111 -5.13 7.12 -5.60
CA ILE A 111 -4.05 6.64 -6.49
C ILE A 111 -3.69 5.19 -6.19
N ILE A 112 -3.46 4.82 -4.93
CA ILE A 112 -2.84 3.55 -4.54
C ILE A 112 -3.91 2.54 -4.13
N PRO A 113 -4.09 1.41 -4.87
CA PRO A 113 -4.98 0.34 -4.45
C PRO A 113 -4.55 -0.26 -3.11
N LYS A 114 -5.49 -0.38 -2.18
CA LYS A 114 -5.27 -0.94 -0.86
C LYS A 114 -6.44 -1.82 -0.43
N ILE A 115 -6.13 -3.01 0.09
CA ILE A 115 -7.13 -3.87 0.74
C ILE A 115 -7.36 -3.33 2.14
N ILE A 116 -8.62 -3.03 2.48
CA ILE A 116 -9.00 -2.50 3.80
C ILE A 116 -9.62 -3.55 4.70
N LYS A 117 -10.25 -4.56 4.11
CA LYS A 117 -10.99 -5.58 4.85
C LYS A 117 -11.09 -6.88 4.06
N ILE A 118 -11.01 -7.99 4.78
CA ILE A 118 -11.42 -9.31 4.30
C ILE A 118 -12.82 -9.57 4.85
N THR A 119 -13.79 -9.81 3.98
CA THR A 119 -15.17 -10.08 4.37
C THR A 119 -15.43 -11.56 4.57
N GLU A 120 -14.75 -12.41 3.81
CA GLU A 120 -14.80 -13.86 3.92
C GLU A 120 -13.45 -14.44 3.52
N SER A 121 -12.79 -15.16 4.44
CA SER A 121 -11.49 -15.79 4.17
C SER A 121 -11.71 -17.25 3.78
N ILE A 122 -11.14 -17.66 2.66
CA ILE A 122 -11.23 -19.03 2.14
C ILE A 122 -9.83 -19.63 2.03
N GLY A 123 -9.65 -20.83 2.54
CA GLY A 123 -8.34 -21.51 2.50
C GLY A 123 -7.30 -20.85 3.40
N VAL A 124 -6.04 -21.05 3.05
CA VAL A 124 -4.87 -20.57 3.80
C VAL A 124 -3.93 -19.83 2.86
N LEU A 125 -3.29 -18.79 3.35
CA LEU A 125 -2.22 -18.10 2.63
C LEU A 125 -1.01 -19.03 2.48
N GLU A 126 -0.61 -19.30 1.24
CA GLU A 126 0.61 -20.06 0.94
C GLU A 126 1.80 -19.11 0.87
N ILE A 127 2.76 -19.29 1.79
CA ILE A 127 4.02 -18.53 1.79
C ILE A 127 5.07 -19.36 1.04
N PRO A 128 5.69 -18.83 -0.02
CA PRO A 128 6.67 -19.59 -0.78
C PRO A 128 7.92 -19.90 0.03
N LYS A 129 8.47 -21.09 -0.15
CA LYS A 129 9.73 -21.52 0.48
C LYS A 129 10.95 -21.17 -0.35
N THR A 130 10.74 -20.73 -1.59
CA THR A 130 11.79 -20.40 -2.55
C THR A 130 11.57 -19.01 -3.14
N CYS A 131 12.64 -18.40 -3.60
CA CYS A 131 12.61 -17.11 -4.28
C CYS A 131 12.02 -17.25 -5.68
N PRO A 132 11.05 -16.43 -6.08
CA PRO A 132 10.42 -16.52 -7.40
C PRO A 132 11.33 -16.10 -8.56
N VAL A 133 12.55 -15.60 -8.27
CA VAL A 133 13.50 -15.12 -9.28
C VAL A 133 14.68 -16.07 -9.48
N CYS A 134 15.19 -16.69 -8.42
CA CYS A 134 16.41 -17.52 -8.49
C CYS A 134 16.26 -18.90 -7.85
N ASP A 135 15.05 -19.28 -7.45
CA ASP A 135 14.69 -20.57 -6.81
C ASP A 135 15.49 -20.93 -5.53
N ALA A 136 16.36 -20.05 -5.06
CA ALA A 136 17.05 -20.22 -3.79
C ALA A 136 16.05 -20.20 -2.63
N SER A 137 16.42 -20.78 -1.50
CA SER A 137 15.56 -20.79 -0.31
C SER A 137 15.16 -19.38 0.13
N ALA A 138 13.91 -19.25 0.54
CA ALA A 138 13.39 -18.03 1.16
C ALA A 138 13.14 -18.29 2.64
N HIS A 139 13.38 -17.28 3.47
CA HIS A 139 13.21 -17.37 4.91
C HIS A 139 12.52 -16.11 5.45
N ILE A 140 11.78 -16.29 6.53
CA ILE A 140 11.08 -15.19 7.21
C ILE A 140 12.07 -14.55 8.20
N ILE A 141 12.16 -13.22 8.13
CA ILE A 141 12.86 -12.40 9.12
C ILE A 141 11.81 -11.62 9.89
N GLU A 142 11.91 -11.68 11.22
CA GLU A 142 11.08 -10.88 12.12
C GLU A 142 11.93 -9.74 12.67
N SER A 143 11.43 -8.51 12.54
CA SER A 143 12.09 -7.31 13.09
C SER A 143 11.83 -7.20 14.60
N GLU A 144 12.56 -6.33 15.28
CA GLU A 144 12.34 -6.01 16.70
C GLU A 144 10.91 -5.51 16.98
N SER A 145 10.26 -4.91 15.99
CA SER A 145 8.85 -4.48 16.07
C SER A 145 7.84 -5.60 15.79
N GLY A 146 8.28 -6.85 15.59
CA GLY A 146 7.42 -8.00 15.29
C GLY A 146 6.95 -8.08 13.84
N THR A 147 7.50 -7.25 12.93
CA THR A 147 7.12 -7.29 11.52
C THR A 147 7.84 -8.41 10.79
N LYS A 148 7.07 -9.33 10.21
CA LYS A 148 7.57 -10.48 9.44
C LYS A 148 7.67 -10.14 7.96
N THR A 149 8.86 -10.32 7.40
CA THR A 149 9.17 -10.12 5.99
C THR A 149 9.82 -11.38 5.41
N LEU A 150 9.56 -11.67 4.14
CA LEU A 150 10.15 -12.83 3.44
C LEU A 150 11.38 -12.38 2.67
N HIS A 151 12.49 -13.12 2.80
CA HIS A 151 13.76 -12.78 2.19
C HIS A 151 14.36 -13.93 1.39
N CYS A 152 14.97 -13.57 0.25
CA CYS A 152 15.78 -14.49 -0.53
C CYS A 152 17.17 -14.68 0.13
N SER A 153 17.61 -15.93 0.31
CA SER A 153 18.92 -16.26 0.90
C SER A 153 20.09 -16.06 -0.04
N ASN A 154 19.87 -16.10 -1.37
CA ASN A 154 20.94 -16.00 -2.35
C ASN A 154 21.51 -14.57 -2.43
N PRO A 155 22.80 -14.34 -2.11
CA PRO A 155 23.43 -13.02 -2.22
C PRO A 155 23.54 -12.53 -3.68
N ASP A 156 23.63 -13.47 -4.64
CA ASP A 156 23.83 -13.20 -6.06
C ASP A 156 22.52 -13.27 -6.87
N CYS A 157 21.37 -13.19 -6.18
CA CYS A 157 20.08 -13.14 -6.84
C CYS A 157 20.02 -11.98 -7.84
N THR A 158 19.58 -12.24 -9.06
CA THR A 158 19.48 -11.24 -10.14
C THR A 158 18.59 -10.04 -9.75
N ALA A 159 17.55 -10.26 -8.93
CA ALA A 159 16.74 -9.18 -8.38
C ALA A 159 17.55 -8.21 -7.49
N LYS A 160 18.51 -8.74 -6.71
CA LYS A 160 19.44 -7.93 -5.89
C LYS A 160 20.42 -7.15 -6.76
N GLN A 161 20.98 -7.78 -7.77
CA GLN A 161 21.91 -7.15 -8.71
C GLN A 161 21.23 -6.04 -9.50
N LEU A 162 20.03 -6.30 -10.03
CA LEU A 162 19.23 -5.30 -10.74
C LEU A 162 18.93 -4.08 -9.86
N LYS A 163 18.55 -4.30 -8.60
CA LYS A 163 18.27 -3.20 -7.67
C LYS A 163 19.52 -2.38 -7.35
N LYS A 164 20.69 -3.03 -7.18
CA LYS A 164 21.98 -2.32 -7.01
C LYS A 164 22.30 -1.47 -8.23
N PHE A 165 22.13 -2.01 -9.43
CA PHE A 165 22.38 -1.29 -10.68
C PHE A 165 21.39 -0.12 -10.84
N THR A 166 20.09 -0.35 -10.63
CA THR A 166 19.07 0.71 -10.72
C THR A 166 19.37 1.85 -9.75
N ARG A 167 19.81 1.54 -8.51
CA ARG A 167 20.20 2.57 -7.54
C ARG A 167 21.46 3.31 -7.98
N PHE A 168 22.42 2.61 -8.58
CA PHE A 168 23.67 3.21 -9.07
C PHE A 168 23.40 4.23 -10.18
N VAL A 169 22.47 3.97 -11.10
CA VAL A 169 22.12 4.89 -12.20
C VAL A 169 21.02 5.90 -11.86
N SER A 170 20.41 5.81 -10.67
CA SER A 170 19.36 6.73 -10.22
C SER A 170 19.94 8.04 -9.68
N LYS A 171 19.06 8.98 -9.35
CA LYS A 171 19.40 10.27 -8.71
C LYS A 171 20.25 10.13 -7.44
N ASP A 172 20.09 9.02 -6.70
CA ASP A 172 20.89 8.73 -5.50
C ASP A 172 22.29 8.20 -5.83
N GLY A 173 22.61 8.00 -7.10
CA GLY A 173 23.89 7.50 -7.61
C GLY A 173 24.50 8.44 -8.64
N LEU A 174 24.62 7.99 -9.90
CA LEU A 174 25.25 8.75 -10.99
C LEU A 174 24.31 9.78 -11.64
N ASP A 175 23.01 9.76 -11.36
CA ASP A 175 21.99 10.65 -11.96
C ASP A 175 22.03 10.64 -13.52
N ILE A 176 22.07 9.43 -14.11
CA ILE A 176 22.10 9.20 -15.57
C ILE A 176 20.72 8.84 -16.06
#